data_efe85d49408380363f4393cda4e53cf7
#
_entry.id   efe85d49408380363f4393cda4e53cf7
#
_cell.length_a   1.000
_cell.length_b   1.000
_cell.length_c   1.000
_cell.angle_alpha   90.00
_cell.angle_beta   90.00
_cell.angle_gamma   90.00
#
_symmetry.space_group_name_H-M   'P 1'
#
loop_
_entity.id
_entity.type
_entity.pdbx_description
1 polymer ?
#
loop_
_entity_poly.entity_id
_entity_poly.type
_entity_poly.pdbx_seq_one_letter_code
_entity_poly.pdbx_strand_id
1 'polypeptide(L)'
;MRRTLYRKLILIYVILAIAGFTLISTVGSRMVEDSLVSSASTSLYREATQIASKQGDLYYHSERSLTDLYNSLSALASYHNSQIWLISADGEILLNTAAALDEENPEIIDGFDPVALGSEYYSTGTFFGYFEDKMLSVMVPVTSDFRINGYVAIHLPLQDVYQQRESLLARIDFLFLLVFGLSFVILIFFSLVVYRPLKKIINLRQPDPQN
;
A
#
# COMPACT_ATOMS: atom_id res chain seq x y z
N MET A 1 -47.12 18.69 -12.92
CA MET A 1 -46.47 17.33 -13.09
C MET A 1 -45.04 17.34 -13.67
N ARG A 2 -44.55 18.41 -14.30
CA ARG A 2 -43.30 18.44 -15.09
C ARG A 2 -42.03 18.95 -14.36
N ARG A 3 -42.14 19.65 -13.23
CA ARG A 3 -41.00 19.97 -12.34
C ARG A 3 -40.46 18.71 -11.63
N THR A 4 -41.29 17.67 -11.52
CA THR A 4 -40.96 16.41 -10.89
C THR A 4 -39.98 15.56 -11.69
N LEU A 5 -39.99 15.57 -13.03
CA LEU A 5 -39.13 14.75 -13.85
C LEU A 5 -37.65 15.18 -13.78
N TYR A 6 -37.42 16.50 -13.86
CA TYR A 6 -36.10 17.09 -13.71
C TYR A 6 -35.49 16.85 -12.32
N ARG A 7 -36.32 17.04 -11.29
CA ARG A 7 -35.92 16.75 -9.90
C ARG A 7 -35.58 15.27 -9.71
N LYS A 8 -36.35 14.36 -10.31
CA LYS A 8 -36.05 12.91 -10.28
C LYS A 8 -34.72 12.60 -10.96
N LEU A 9 -34.44 13.22 -12.11
CA LEU A 9 -33.19 12.99 -12.85
C LEU A 9 -31.98 13.49 -12.07
N ILE A 10 -32.03 14.68 -11.46
CA ILE A 10 -30.98 15.18 -10.59
C ILE A 10 -30.78 14.25 -9.38
N LEU A 11 -31.89 13.82 -8.76
CA LEU A 11 -31.84 12.93 -7.60
C LEU A 11 -31.20 11.59 -7.95
N ILE A 12 -31.55 11.00 -9.08
CA ILE A 12 -30.92 9.75 -9.57
C ILE A 12 -29.43 9.98 -9.82
N TYR A 13 -29.04 11.11 -10.43
CA TYR A 13 -27.64 11.45 -10.67
C TYR A 13 -26.85 11.57 -9.36
N VAL A 14 -27.42 12.26 -8.35
CA VAL A 14 -26.78 12.42 -7.04
C VAL A 14 -26.64 11.07 -6.33
N ILE A 15 -27.68 10.23 -6.37
CA ILE A 15 -27.62 8.88 -5.80
C ILE A 15 -26.53 8.05 -6.48
N LEU A 16 -26.46 8.11 -7.82
CA LEU A 16 -25.42 7.40 -8.57
C LEU A 16 -24.01 7.91 -8.25
N ALA A 17 -23.86 9.23 -8.07
CA ALA A 17 -22.59 9.84 -7.65
C ALA A 17 -22.16 9.36 -6.26
N ILE A 18 -23.07 9.35 -5.29
CA ILE A 18 -22.80 8.89 -3.92
C ILE A 18 -22.48 7.38 -3.94
N ALA A 19 -23.25 6.58 -4.67
CA ALA A 19 -23.01 5.14 -4.79
C ALA A 19 -21.66 4.84 -5.45
N GLY A 20 -21.30 5.55 -6.51
CA GLY A 20 -19.99 5.42 -7.17
C GLY A 20 -18.85 5.84 -6.26
N PHE A 21 -18.99 6.95 -5.54
CA PHE A 21 -17.99 7.41 -4.57
C PHE A 21 -17.78 6.39 -3.45
N THR A 22 -18.85 5.89 -2.83
CA THR A 22 -18.73 4.87 -1.77
C THR A 22 -18.11 3.58 -2.27
N LEU A 23 -18.42 3.16 -3.49
CA LEU A 23 -17.84 1.96 -4.10
C LEU A 23 -16.34 2.14 -4.36
N ILE A 24 -15.93 3.27 -4.92
CA ILE A 24 -14.50 3.57 -5.17
C ILE A 24 -13.76 3.71 -3.84
N SER A 25 -14.32 4.41 -2.86
CA SER A 25 -13.68 4.63 -1.57
C SER A 25 -13.53 3.34 -0.76
N THR A 26 -14.46 2.39 -0.87
CA THR A 26 -14.39 1.13 -0.10
C THR A 26 -13.60 0.03 -0.83
N VAL A 27 -13.95 -0.25 -2.06
CA VAL A 27 -13.29 -1.33 -2.85
C VAL A 27 -11.93 -0.87 -3.33
N GLY A 28 -11.82 0.37 -3.83
CA GLY A 28 -10.57 0.95 -4.31
C GLY A 28 -9.52 1.04 -3.20
N SER A 29 -9.92 1.41 -1.98
CA SER A 29 -9.00 1.46 -0.83
C SER A 29 -8.34 0.12 -0.54
N ARG A 30 -9.10 -0.97 -0.53
CA ARG A 30 -8.56 -2.32 -0.31
C ARG A 30 -7.62 -2.75 -1.45
N MET A 31 -8.04 -2.55 -2.70
CA MET A 31 -7.21 -2.91 -3.85
C MET A 31 -5.88 -2.14 -3.88
N VAL A 32 -5.89 -0.85 -3.53
CA VAL A 32 -4.67 -0.03 -3.45
C VAL A 32 -3.78 -0.51 -2.31
N GLU A 33 -4.34 -0.82 -1.15
CA GLU A 33 -3.59 -1.35 0.00
C GLU A 33 -2.90 -2.68 -0.35
N ASP A 34 -3.66 -3.66 -0.85
CA ASP A 34 -3.12 -4.96 -1.25
C ASP A 34 -2.03 -4.82 -2.32
N SER A 35 -2.23 -3.92 -3.29
CA SER A 35 -1.24 -3.65 -4.34
C SER A 35 0.03 -3.00 -3.78
N LEU A 36 -0.08 -2.06 -2.84
CA LEU A 36 1.08 -1.41 -2.21
C LEU A 36 1.85 -2.40 -1.33
N VAL A 37 1.17 -3.19 -0.50
CA VAL A 37 1.80 -4.22 0.33
C VAL A 37 2.53 -5.25 -0.55
N SER A 38 1.87 -5.75 -1.60
CA SER A 38 2.48 -6.71 -2.53
C SER A 38 3.68 -6.12 -3.28
N SER A 39 3.60 -4.86 -3.72
CA SER A 39 4.70 -4.18 -4.39
C SER A 39 5.87 -3.93 -3.45
N ALA A 40 5.61 -3.45 -2.24
CA ALA A 40 6.63 -3.21 -1.22
C ALA A 40 7.31 -4.53 -0.80
N SER A 41 6.53 -5.57 -0.50
CA SER A 41 7.07 -6.88 -0.12
C SER A 41 7.96 -7.50 -1.21
N THR A 42 7.55 -7.40 -2.48
CA THR A 42 8.36 -7.87 -3.61
C THR A 42 9.68 -7.10 -3.73
N SER A 43 9.65 -5.78 -3.53
CA SER A 43 10.86 -4.95 -3.55
C SER A 43 11.80 -5.31 -2.42
N LEU A 44 11.28 -5.39 -1.18
CA LEU A 44 12.05 -5.76 0.00
C LEU A 44 12.63 -7.17 -0.10
N TYR A 45 11.85 -8.12 -0.63
CA TYR A 45 12.34 -9.49 -0.84
C TYR A 45 13.54 -9.56 -1.81
N ARG A 46 13.47 -8.81 -2.90
CA ARG A 46 14.57 -8.71 -3.86
C ARG A 46 15.81 -8.11 -3.21
N GLU A 47 15.64 -7.07 -2.42
CA GLU A 47 16.71 -6.42 -1.70
C GLU A 47 17.31 -7.33 -0.63
N ALA A 48 16.48 -7.96 0.20
CA ALA A 48 16.92 -8.94 1.20
C ALA A 48 17.70 -10.10 0.56
N THR A 49 17.23 -10.61 -0.60
CA THR A 49 17.91 -11.65 -1.35
C THR A 49 19.29 -11.17 -1.85
N GLN A 50 19.39 -9.94 -2.32
CA GLN A 50 20.65 -9.37 -2.76
C GLN A 50 21.62 -9.17 -1.59
N ILE A 51 21.14 -8.72 -0.44
CA ILE A 51 21.94 -8.59 0.79
C ILE A 51 22.40 -9.98 1.26
N ALA A 52 21.49 -10.93 1.36
CA ALA A 52 21.79 -12.30 1.81
C ALA A 52 22.86 -12.96 0.93
N SER A 53 22.71 -12.89 -0.39
CA SER A 53 23.60 -13.56 -1.34
C SER A 53 24.98 -12.89 -1.52
N LYS A 54 25.07 -11.57 -1.30
CA LYS A 54 26.32 -10.83 -1.53
C LYS A 54 27.04 -10.45 -0.24
N GLN A 55 26.30 -9.93 0.73
CA GLN A 55 26.88 -9.36 1.93
C GLN A 55 26.87 -10.35 3.11
N GLY A 56 25.75 -11.08 3.26
CA GLY A 56 25.62 -12.10 4.28
C GLY A 56 26.58 -13.27 4.05
N ASP A 57 26.73 -13.71 2.81
CA ASP A 57 27.67 -14.75 2.43
C ASP A 57 29.11 -14.36 2.76
N LEU A 58 29.54 -13.14 2.41
CA LEU A 58 30.90 -12.64 2.74
C LEU A 58 31.13 -12.54 4.25
N TYR A 59 30.12 -12.21 5.03
CA TYR A 59 30.23 -12.19 6.49
C TYR A 59 30.51 -13.61 7.04
N TYR A 60 29.74 -14.61 6.63
CA TYR A 60 29.90 -15.96 7.12
C TYR A 60 31.17 -16.63 6.62
N HIS A 61 31.77 -16.18 5.53
CA HIS A 61 33.12 -16.60 5.09
C HIS A 61 34.24 -15.80 5.76
N SER A 62 33.95 -14.94 6.72
CA SER A 62 34.92 -14.07 7.41
C SER A 62 35.71 -13.14 6.47
N GLU A 63 35.16 -12.84 5.31
CA GLU A 63 35.75 -11.90 4.35
C GLU A 63 35.32 -10.46 4.64
N ARG A 64 34.30 -10.29 5.51
CA ARG A 64 33.77 -8.99 5.90
C ARG A 64 33.49 -8.92 7.39
N SER A 65 33.86 -7.81 8.03
CA SER A 65 33.56 -7.57 9.45
C SER A 65 32.09 -7.21 9.66
N LEU A 66 31.58 -7.50 10.86
CA LEU A 66 30.21 -7.10 11.24
C LEU A 66 30.03 -5.57 11.21
N THR A 67 31.07 -4.83 11.62
CA THR A 67 31.10 -3.35 11.58
C THR A 67 30.97 -2.79 10.16
N ASP A 68 31.72 -3.36 9.18
CA ASP A 68 31.63 -2.93 7.78
C ASP A 68 30.26 -3.25 7.18
N LEU A 69 29.71 -4.40 7.56
CA LEU A 69 28.37 -4.81 7.16
C LEU A 69 27.33 -3.83 7.75
N TYR A 70 27.43 -3.53 9.04
CA TYR A 70 26.55 -2.56 9.74
C TYR A 70 26.55 -1.20 9.05
N ASN A 71 27.72 -0.65 8.75
CA ASN A 71 27.83 0.67 8.11
C ASN A 71 27.16 0.71 6.72
N SER A 72 27.36 -0.35 5.92
CA SER A 72 26.73 -0.41 4.60
C SER A 72 25.23 -0.64 4.65
N LEU A 73 24.77 -1.50 5.54
CA LEU A 73 23.32 -1.76 5.70
C LEU A 73 22.59 -0.60 6.36
N SER A 74 23.21 0.13 7.30
CA SER A 74 22.62 1.32 7.93
C SER A 74 22.38 2.43 6.92
N ALA A 75 23.31 2.65 5.99
CA ALA A 75 23.11 3.60 4.90
C ALA A 75 21.92 3.23 4.01
N LEU A 76 21.80 1.95 3.69
CA LEU A 76 20.70 1.40 2.87
C LEU A 76 19.35 1.49 3.61
N ALA A 77 19.32 1.09 4.87
CA ALA A 77 18.15 1.16 5.74
C ALA A 77 17.61 2.59 5.88
N SER A 78 18.51 3.55 6.08
CA SER A 78 18.15 4.98 6.16
C SER A 78 17.55 5.51 4.87
N TYR A 79 18.05 5.07 3.70
CA TYR A 79 17.53 5.48 2.41
C TYR A 79 16.08 4.98 2.17
N HIS A 80 15.77 3.76 2.62
CA HIS A 80 14.46 3.13 2.45
C HIS A 80 13.50 3.33 3.63
N ASN A 81 13.89 4.07 4.66
CA ASN A 81 13.14 4.20 5.92
C ASN A 81 12.75 2.83 6.51
N SER A 82 13.66 1.87 6.42
CA SER A 82 13.48 0.48 6.84
C SER A 82 14.50 0.11 7.91
N GLN A 83 14.29 -1.02 8.56
CA GLN A 83 15.27 -1.64 9.45
C GLN A 83 15.76 -2.93 8.82
N ILE A 84 17.07 -3.12 8.78
CA ILE A 84 17.69 -4.33 8.24
C ILE A 84 18.38 -5.06 9.37
N TRP A 85 18.05 -6.34 9.52
CA TRP A 85 18.62 -7.21 10.53
C TRP A 85 19.37 -8.36 9.89
N LEU A 86 20.48 -8.76 10.52
CA LEU A 86 21.10 -10.06 10.33
C LEU A 86 20.79 -10.89 11.56
N ILE A 87 20.18 -12.04 11.36
CA ILE A 87 19.71 -12.94 12.41
C ILE A 87 20.45 -14.27 12.24
N SER A 88 20.94 -14.85 13.34
CA SER A 88 21.54 -16.20 13.34
C SER A 88 20.50 -17.29 13.05
N ALA A 89 20.93 -18.50 12.80
CA ALA A 89 20.01 -19.64 12.64
C ALA A 89 19.16 -19.91 13.90
N ASP A 90 19.66 -19.54 15.05
CA ASP A 90 19.02 -19.75 16.36
C ASP A 90 18.17 -18.56 16.81
N GLY A 91 18.06 -17.49 16.02
CA GLY A 91 17.22 -16.34 16.32
C GLY A 91 17.91 -15.20 17.09
N GLU A 92 19.24 -15.22 17.17
CA GLU A 92 20.00 -14.08 17.73
C GLU A 92 20.12 -12.97 16.70
N ILE A 93 19.87 -11.74 17.09
CA ILE A 93 20.03 -10.54 16.26
C ILE A 93 21.52 -10.15 16.30
N LEU A 94 22.25 -10.56 15.28
CA LEU A 94 23.68 -10.22 15.13
C LEU A 94 23.91 -8.77 14.75
N LEU A 95 22.96 -8.19 14.00
CA LEU A 95 23.00 -6.81 13.53
C LEU A 95 21.59 -6.27 13.40
N ASN A 96 21.38 -5.07 13.95
CA ASN A 96 20.16 -4.28 13.80
C ASN A 96 20.53 -2.85 13.41
N THR A 97 20.14 -2.40 12.21
CA THR A 97 20.48 -1.07 11.71
C THR A 97 19.77 0.07 12.44
N ALA A 98 18.75 -0.22 13.25
CA ALA A 98 18.04 0.78 14.06
C ALA A 98 18.67 0.98 15.46
N ALA A 99 19.58 0.09 15.88
CA ALA A 99 20.27 0.15 17.15
C ALA A 99 21.79 0.27 16.94
N ALA A 100 22.51 0.66 17.97
CA ALA A 100 23.97 0.58 17.98
C ALA A 100 24.40 -0.90 17.93
N LEU A 101 25.50 -1.18 17.23
CA LEU A 101 26.03 -2.52 17.19
C LEU A 101 26.56 -2.92 18.59
N ASP A 102 26.01 -3.99 19.15
CA ASP A 102 26.43 -4.59 20.41
C ASP A 102 26.76 -6.07 20.16
N GLU A 103 28.03 -6.38 20.00
CA GLU A 103 28.52 -7.74 19.74
C GLU A 103 28.61 -8.58 21.03
N GLU A 104 28.59 -7.94 22.21
CA GLU A 104 28.78 -8.65 23.48
C GLU A 104 27.44 -9.20 24.03
N ASN A 105 26.32 -8.55 23.72
CA ASN A 105 25.00 -8.93 24.22
C ASN A 105 23.96 -8.95 23.07
N PRO A 106 23.98 -9.97 22.22
CA PRO A 106 23.00 -10.09 21.15
C PRO A 106 21.60 -10.32 21.72
N GLU A 107 20.62 -9.62 21.19
CA GLU A 107 19.21 -9.83 21.53
C GLU A 107 18.70 -11.10 20.85
N ILE A 108 17.88 -11.88 21.57
CA ILE A 108 17.28 -13.12 21.04
C ILE A 108 15.79 -12.84 20.77
N ILE A 109 15.33 -13.23 19.59
CA ILE A 109 13.91 -13.15 19.24
C ILE A 109 13.16 -14.30 19.93
N ASP A 110 12.27 -13.96 20.85
CA ASP A 110 11.48 -14.98 21.54
C ASP A 110 10.53 -15.70 20.58
N GLY A 111 10.53 -17.02 20.61
CA GLY A 111 9.71 -17.84 19.74
C GLY A 111 10.09 -17.76 18.26
N PHE A 112 11.34 -17.42 17.93
CA PHE A 112 11.82 -17.39 16.55
C PHE A 112 11.62 -18.73 15.84
N ASP A 113 10.78 -18.72 14.82
CA ASP A 113 10.56 -19.86 13.94
C ASP A 113 10.48 -19.38 12.48
N PRO A 114 11.56 -19.57 11.70
CA PRO A 114 11.58 -19.14 10.30
C PRO A 114 10.55 -19.85 9.43
N VAL A 115 10.05 -21.02 9.85
CA VAL A 115 8.99 -21.75 9.14
C VAL A 115 7.60 -21.16 9.42
N ALA A 116 7.42 -20.50 10.57
CA ALA A 116 6.16 -19.87 10.96
C ALA A 116 5.76 -18.68 10.05
N LEU A 117 6.71 -18.09 9.30
CA LEU A 117 6.40 -17.10 8.26
C LEU A 117 5.63 -17.68 7.07
N GLY A 118 5.48 -19.00 7.03
CA GLY A 118 4.66 -19.72 6.06
C GLY A 118 5.26 -19.78 4.67
N SER A 119 4.41 -20.05 3.68
CA SER A 119 4.80 -20.08 2.26
C SER A 119 4.91 -18.68 1.63
N GLU A 120 4.47 -17.67 2.33
CA GLU A 120 4.59 -16.28 1.89
C GLU A 120 5.97 -15.76 2.32
N TYR A 121 6.63 -15.09 1.38
CA TYR A 121 7.97 -14.52 1.60
C TYR A 121 7.93 -13.22 2.45
N TYR A 122 6.77 -12.83 2.95
CA TYR A 122 6.58 -11.67 3.83
C TYR A 122 5.51 -11.93 4.90
N SER A 123 5.55 -11.14 5.95
CA SER A 123 4.52 -11.10 6.99
C SER A 123 4.16 -9.65 7.32
N THR A 124 2.93 -9.44 7.79
CA THR A 124 2.47 -8.16 8.33
C THR A 124 2.10 -8.35 9.79
N GLY A 125 2.73 -7.61 10.68
CA GLY A 125 2.49 -7.73 12.11
C GLY A 125 3.65 -7.26 12.95
N THR A 126 3.76 -7.81 14.15
CA THR A 126 4.76 -7.41 15.15
C THR A 126 6.06 -8.21 15.09
N PHE A 127 6.26 -9.02 14.08
CA PHE A 127 7.43 -9.88 13.86
C PHE A 127 7.85 -10.64 15.15
N PHE A 128 7.20 -11.76 15.41
CA PHE A 128 7.39 -12.56 16.64
C PHE A 128 7.15 -11.79 17.95
N GLY A 129 6.36 -10.70 17.91
CA GLY A 129 6.09 -9.87 19.07
C GLY A 129 7.20 -8.87 19.44
N TYR A 130 8.24 -8.75 18.61
CA TYR A 130 9.36 -7.86 18.89
C TYR A 130 8.99 -6.37 18.76
N PHE A 131 8.20 -6.02 17.73
CA PHE A 131 7.76 -4.65 17.51
C PHE A 131 6.44 -4.35 18.23
N GLU A 132 6.29 -3.13 18.75
CA GLU A 132 5.01 -2.62 19.25
C GLU A 132 4.08 -2.28 18.08
N ASP A 133 4.63 -1.68 17.02
CA ASP A 133 3.90 -1.29 15.82
C ASP A 133 3.88 -2.41 14.77
N LYS A 134 2.90 -2.34 13.86
CA LYS A 134 2.82 -3.28 12.76
C LYS A 134 3.86 -2.96 11.69
N MET A 135 4.64 -3.96 11.35
CA MET A 135 5.67 -3.92 10.32
C MET A 135 5.28 -4.81 9.14
N LEU A 136 5.69 -4.42 7.95
CA LEU A 136 5.83 -5.31 6.81
C LEU A 136 7.23 -5.90 6.89
N SER A 137 7.34 -7.18 7.13
CA SER A 137 8.60 -7.88 7.36
C SER A 137 8.84 -8.91 6.27
N VAL A 138 10.04 -8.90 5.72
CA VAL A 138 10.52 -9.90 4.75
C VAL A 138 11.73 -10.56 5.35
N MET A 139 11.85 -11.88 5.22
CA MET A 139 13.01 -12.63 5.71
C MET A 139 13.50 -13.59 4.65
N VAL A 140 14.81 -13.62 4.44
CA VAL A 140 15.49 -14.45 3.43
C VAL A 140 16.65 -15.18 4.08
N PRO A 141 16.82 -16.49 3.84
CA PRO A 141 17.94 -17.23 4.40
C PRO A 141 19.28 -16.83 3.75
N VAL A 142 20.30 -16.71 4.58
CA VAL A 142 21.70 -16.65 4.15
C VAL A 142 22.23 -18.08 4.08
N THR A 143 22.52 -18.52 2.87
CA THR A 143 23.01 -19.88 2.64
C THR A 143 24.47 -19.85 2.22
N SER A 144 25.30 -20.63 2.90
CA SER A 144 26.70 -20.86 2.56
C SER A 144 27.02 -22.35 2.77
N ASP A 145 27.80 -22.95 1.89
CA ASP A 145 28.16 -24.35 1.95
C ASP A 145 26.99 -25.34 2.07
N PHE A 146 25.87 -25.02 1.34
CA PHE A 146 24.63 -25.81 1.35
C PHE A 146 23.92 -25.85 2.72
N ARG A 147 24.19 -24.90 3.61
CA ARG A 147 23.55 -24.76 4.92
C ARG A 147 22.96 -23.35 5.08
N ILE A 148 21.92 -23.26 5.87
CA ILE A 148 21.39 -21.97 6.32
C ILE A 148 22.20 -21.56 7.54
N ASN A 149 22.95 -20.47 7.42
CA ASN A 149 23.78 -19.93 8.50
C ASN A 149 23.07 -18.83 9.29
N GLY A 150 22.05 -18.24 8.69
CA GLY A 150 21.24 -17.19 9.30
C GLY A 150 20.22 -16.63 8.32
N TYR A 151 19.68 -15.47 8.66
CA TYR A 151 18.64 -14.80 7.88
C TYR A 151 18.92 -13.30 7.78
N VAL A 152 18.59 -12.73 6.65
CA VAL A 152 18.44 -11.27 6.50
C VAL A 152 16.97 -10.96 6.59
N ALA A 153 16.59 -10.10 7.52
CA ALA A 153 15.24 -9.58 7.62
C ALA A 153 15.23 -8.07 7.31
N ILE A 154 14.21 -7.62 6.59
CA ILE A 154 13.96 -6.20 6.34
C ILE A 154 12.57 -5.88 6.84
N HIS A 155 12.48 -4.85 7.67
CA HIS A 155 11.25 -4.39 8.30
C HIS A 155 10.93 -2.98 7.84
N LEU A 156 9.74 -2.79 7.30
CA LEU A 156 9.21 -1.49 6.89
C LEU A 156 7.98 -1.17 7.76
N PRO A 157 7.89 0.03 8.38
CA PRO A 157 6.70 0.42 9.11
C PRO A 157 5.47 0.39 8.20
N LEU A 158 4.45 -0.37 8.59
CA LEU A 158 3.22 -0.51 7.79
C LEU A 158 2.47 0.83 7.67
N GLN A 159 2.69 1.73 8.62
CA GLN A 159 2.17 3.09 8.57
C GLN A 159 2.64 3.87 7.35
N ASP A 160 3.86 3.67 6.87
CA ASP A 160 4.39 4.33 5.67
C ASP A 160 3.64 3.87 4.42
N VAL A 161 3.29 2.58 4.36
CA VAL A 161 2.45 2.03 3.29
C VAL A 161 1.05 2.64 3.34
N TYR A 162 0.48 2.81 4.53
CA TYR A 162 -0.84 3.43 4.71
C TYR A 162 -0.84 4.92 4.34
N GLN A 163 0.20 5.67 4.65
CA GLN A 163 0.32 7.07 4.23
C GLN A 163 0.40 7.20 2.70
N GLN A 164 1.12 6.31 2.03
CA GLN A 164 1.14 6.26 0.57
C GLN A 164 -0.26 5.95 0.00
N ARG A 165 -0.99 4.99 0.60
CA ARG A 165 -2.37 4.68 0.24
C ARG A 165 -3.27 5.91 0.35
N GLU A 166 -3.26 6.62 1.48
CA GLU A 166 -4.07 7.82 1.70
C GLU A 166 -3.79 8.91 0.67
N SER A 167 -2.52 9.13 0.36
CA SER A 167 -2.09 10.09 -0.66
C SER A 167 -2.60 9.73 -2.06
N LEU A 168 -2.62 8.45 -2.42
CA LEU A 168 -3.15 7.97 -3.69
C LEU A 168 -4.68 8.08 -3.75
N LEU A 169 -5.36 7.68 -2.67
CA LEU A 169 -6.81 7.78 -2.57
C LEU A 169 -7.29 9.22 -2.67
N ALA A 170 -6.65 10.15 -1.99
CA ALA A 170 -6.99 11.57 -2.07
C ALA A 170 -6.91 12.11 -3.52
N ARG A 171 -5.93 11.65 -4.31
CA ARG A 171 -5.83 12.02 -5.74
C ARG A 171 -6.95 11.40 -6.56
N ILE A 172 -7.30 10.14 -6.29
CA ILE A 172 -8.40 9.44 -6.97
C ILE A 172 -9.73 10.11 -6.65
N ASP A 173 -9.98 10.45 -5.38
CA ASP A 173 -11.18 11.13 -4.93
C ASP A 173 -11.31 12.52 -5.57
N PHE A 174 -10.21 13.26 -5.70
CA PHE A 174 -10.20 14.54 -6.39
C PHE A 174 -10.55 14.41 -7.88
N LEU A 175 -9.97 13.42 -8.58
CA LEU A 175 -10.29 13.13 -9.97
C LEU A 175 -11.76 12.74 -10.15
N PHE A 176 -12.28 11.92 -9.23
CA PHE A 176 -13.68 11.52 -9.22
C PHE A 176 -14.59 12.74 -9.08
N LEU A 177 -14.31 13.62 -8.12
CA LEU A 177 -15.07 14.86 -7.91
C LEU A 177 -15.03 15.75 -9.16
N LEU A 178 -13.89 15.86 -9.83
CA LEU A 178 -13.73 16.64 -11.06
C LEU A 178 -14.59 16.06 -12.20
N VAL A 179 -14.53 14.75 -12.41
CA VAL A 179 -15.30 14.07 -13.47
C VAL A 179 -16.80 14.19 -13.22
N PHE A 180 -17.26 13.98 -11.99
CA PHE A 180 -18.66 14.15 -11.63
C PHE A 180 -19.12 15.62 -11.71
N GLY A 181 -18.28 16.56 -11.28
CA GLY A 181 -18.55 17.98 -11.42
C GLY A 181 -18.71 18.39 -12.88
N LEU A 182 -17.81 17.96 -13.77
CA LEU A 182 -17.89 18.21 -15.21
C LEU A 182 -19.14 17.58 -15.81
N SER A 183 -19.44 16.33 -15.48
CA SER A 183 -20.66 15.63 -15.93
C SER A 183 -21.92 16.35 -15.46
N PHE A 184 -21.93 16.89 -14.25
CA PHE A 184 -23.05 17.68 -13.73
C PHE A 184 -23.27 18.99 -14.53
N VAL A 185 -22.19 19.69 -14.88
CA VAL A 185 -22.24 20.89 -15.72
C VAL A 185 -22.82 20.56 -17.10
N ILE A 186 -22.37 19.45 -17.73
CA ILE A 186 -22.92 18.97 -19.00
C ILE A 186 -24.41 18.66 -18.88
N LEU A 187 -24.83 18.02 -17.80
CA LEU A 187 -26.25 17.71 -17.54
C LEU A 187 -27.09 18.98 -17.43
N ILE A 188 -26.59 20.02 -16.74
CA ILE A 188 -27.26 21.34 -16.67
C ILE A 188 -27.33 21.98 -18.05
N PHE A 189 -26.21 21.99 -18.80
CA PHE A 189 -26.15 22.57 -20.14
C PHE A 189 -27.16 21.88 -21.09
N PHE A 190 -27.17 20.55 -21.08
CA PHE A 190 -28.12 19.77 -21.88
C PHE A 190 -29.57 20.11 -21.50
N SER A 191 -29.85 20.26 -20.21
CA SER A 191 -31.17 20.65 -19.72
C SER A 191 -31.59 22.04 -20.23
N LEU A 192 -30.66 23.01 -20.26
CA LEU A 192 -30.95 24.37 -20.70
C LEU A 192 -31.11 24.48 -22.23
N VAL A 193 -30.23 23.85 -22.98
CA VAL A 193 -30.10 24.01 -24.44
C VAL A 193 -31.05 23.08 -25.20
N VAL A 194 -31.24 21.86 -24.76
CA VAL A 194 -32.03 20.85 -25.46
C VAL A 194 -33.44 20.72 -24.88
N TYR A 195 -33.55 20.53 -23.59
CA TYR A 195 -34.83 20.22 -22.98
C TYR A 195 -35.80 21.40 -22.95
N ARG A 196 -35.33 22.64 -22.72
CA ARG A 196 -36.19 23.85 -22.69
C ARG A 196 -36.82 24.17 -24.05
N PRO A 197 -36.07 24.22 -25.19
CA PRO A 197 -36.68 24.50 -26.50
C PRO A 197 -37.60 23.38 -27.00
N LEU A 198 -37.23 22.09 -26.78
CA LEU A 198 -38.11 20.97 -27.16
C LEU A 198 -39.47 21.05 -26.47
N LYS A 199 -39.47 21.44 -25.19
CA LYS A 199 -40.71 21.64 -24.43
C LYS A 199 -41.59 22.75 -25.02
N LYS A 200 -40.98 23.80 -25.53
CA LYS A 200 -41.73 24.94 -26.17
C LYS A 200 -42.44 24.49 -27.44
N ILE A 201 -41.82 23.66 -28.24
CA ILE A 201 -42.35 23.12 -29.48
C ILE A 201 -43.48 22.12 -29.23
N ILE A 202 -43.35 21.23 -28.24
CA ILE A 202 -44.39 20.26 -27.89
C ILE A 202 -45.66 20.93 -27.31
N ASN A 203 -45.51 22.00 -26.54
CA ASN A 203 -46.64 22.73 -26.00
C ASN A 203 -47.42 23.55 -27.09
N LEU A 204 -46.73 23.91 -28.18
CA LEU A 204 -47.40 24.60 -29.30
C LEU A 204 -48.18 23.65 -30.23
N ARG A 205 -48.03 22.33 -30.09
CA ARG A 205 -48.65 21.31 -30.91
C ARG A 205 -49.87 20.63 -30.26
N GLN A 206 -50.26 21.03 -29.05
CA GLN A 206 -51.55 20.64 -28.45
C GLN A 206 -52.60 21.65 -28.95
N PRO A 207 -53.55 21.22 -29.81
CA PRO A 207 -54.67 22.05 -30.17
C PRO A 207 -55.49 22.27 -28.94
N ASP A 208 -55.96 23.51 -28.78
CA ASP A 208 -56.92 23.97 -27.77
C ASP A 208 -58.18 23.08 -27.85
N PRO A 209 -58.65 22.44 -26.78
CA PRO A 209 -59.83 21.58 -26.80
C PRO A 209 -61.14 22.36 -26.80
N GLN A 210 -61.13 23.62 -27.24
CA GLN A 210 -62.34 24.43 -27.41
C GLN A 210 -62.43 25.02 -28.81
N ASN A 211 -62.93 24.22 -29.77
CA ASN A 211 -63.74 24.60 -30.92
C ASN A 211 -64.54 23.43 -31.44
#